data_d8f100695056ef46393eb31a0c2d6739
#
_entry.id   d8f100695056ef46393eb31a0c2d6739
#
_cell.length_a   1.000
_cell.length_b   1.000
_cell.length_c   1.000
_cell.angle_alpha   90.00
_cell.angle_beta   90.00
_cell.angle_gamma   90.00
#
_symmetry.space_group_name_H-M   'P 1'
#
loop_
_entity.id
_entity.type
_entity.pdbx_description
1 polymer ?
#
loop_
_entity_poly.entity_id
_entity_poly.type
_entity_poly.pdbx_seq_one_letter_code
_entity_poly.pdbx_strand_id
1 'polypeptide(L)'
;MDDMNQHFLHATGVSLFLLLILAIAISCQTNEKNASNGTESSLPVSSENTSVEFRLVIDEGSARYEVQEELLGIGFPTYAVVSTDGVTGVVEVGVDGTIDSALSMIEVDLWALRSDEERRDGYLQRNTLQTAEYPFATLIPKQISGHSGPFPSNGSFIFHLIGDLTIRNVTKEISWDFVTDLRDERISGEARTEFSFSDFSLTRPKVRRVLSVEDRIQPIIHFSGHIERQ
;
A
#
# COMPACT_ATOMS: atom_id res chain seq x y z
N MET A 1 21.39 -3.83 -62.92
CA MET A 1 22.42 -4.76 -62.45
C MET A 1 21.94 -5.14 -61.06
N ASP A 2 21.05 -6.07 -61.05
CA ASP A 2 21.26 -7.52 -60.89
C ASP A 2 21.50 -7.86 -59.43
N ASP A 3 20.88 -8.71 -58.80
CA ASP A 3 19.94 -9.83 -59.05
C ASP A 3 19.48 -10.30 -57.69
N MET A 4 18.25 -10.41 -57.39
CA MET A 4 17.42 -11.58 -57.59
C MET A 4 17.77 -12.81 -56.70
N ASN A 5 16.74 -13.24 -56.08
CA ASN A 5 16.36 -14.66 -55.88
C ASN A 5 16.73 -15.32 -54.53
N GLN A 6 15.90 -16.01 -53.95
CA GLN A 6 14.72 -16.84 -54.09
C GLN A 6 14.67 -17.85 -52.94
N HIS A 7 13.46 -18.05 -52.46
CA HIS A 7 12.78 -19.31 -52.12
C HIS A 7 13.42 -20.35 -51.16
N PHE A 8 12.63 -20.77 -50.21
CA PHE A 8 11.99 -22.12 -50.08
C PHE A 8 11.26 -22.21 -48.71
N LEU A 9 10.07 -22.30 -48.64
CA LEU A 9 8.95 -23.28 -48.63
C LEU A 9 9.23 -24.63 -47.95
N HIS A 10 8.21 -25.00 -47.14
CA HIS A 10 7.81 -26.32 -46.60
C HIS A 10 8.51 -26.77 -45.31
N ALA A 11 7.86 -27.40 -44.35
CA ALA A 11 6.74 -28.33 -44.42
C ALA A 11 6.06 -28.53 -43.07
N THR A 12 4.81 -28.73 -43.14
CA THR A 12 3.85 -29.38 -42.26
C THR A 12 4.39 -30.62 -41.52
N GLY A 13 4.01 -30.79 -40.24
CA GLY A 13 4.18 -32.00 -39.47
C GLY A 13 3.09 -32.18 -38.46
N VAL A 14 1.93 -32.63 -38.94
CA VAL A 14 0.86 -33.23 -38.13
C VAL A 14 1.34 -34.61 -37.71
N SER A 15 1.40 -34.88 -36.42
CA SER A 15 1.55 -36.26 -35.92
C SER A 15 0.51 -36.54 -34.86
N LEU A 16 -0.48 -37.21 -35.33
CA LEU A 16 -1.53 -37.97 -34.65
C LEU A 16 -0.89 -39.19 -33.97
N PHE A 17 -1.03 -39.34 -32.65
CA PHE A 17 -0.81 -40.65 -32.02
C PHE A 17 -1.99 -41.00 -31.10
N LEU A 18 -2.62 -41.96 -31.54
CA LEU A 18 -3.72 -42.86 -31.26
C LEU A 18 -3.56 -43.57 -29.91
N LEU A 19 -4.64 -43.62 -29.18
CA LEU A 19 -5.14 -44.62 -28.24
C LEU A 19 -4.24 -45.79 -27.83
N LEU A 20 -4.10 -46.00 -26.50
CA LEU A 20 -4.08 -47.36 -25.97
C LEU A 20 -4.95 -47.46 -24.71
N ILE A 21 -6.10 -48.07 -24.89
CA ILE A 21 -7.02 -48.61 -23.89
C ILE A 21 -6.41 -49.90 -23.36
N LEU A 22 -6.24 -50.05 -22.05
CA LEU A 22 -6.13 -51.39 -21.45
C LEU A 22 -7.00 -51.42 -20.18
N ALA A 23 -8.13 -52.09 -20.36
CA ALA A 23 -9.02 -52.53 -19.31
C ALA A 23 -8.43 -53.76 -18.60
N ILE A 24 -8.39 -53.77 -17.28
CA ILE A 24 -8.33 -55.03 -16.50
C ILE A 24 -9.42 -54.97 -15.43
N ALA A 25 -10.20 -56.05 -15.47
CA ALA A 25 -11.41 -56.30 -14.77
C ALA A 25 -11.24 -56.71 -13.31
N ILE A 26 -12.18 -56.31 -12.51
CA ILE A 26 -13.01 -57.05 -11.53
C ILE A 26 -12.30 -57.99 -10.57
N SER A 27 -12.33 -57.66 -9.29
CA SER A 27 -12.62 -58.63 -8.24
C SER A 27 -13.54 -58.01 -7.18
N CYS A 28 -14.79 -58.46 -7.19
CA CYS A 28 -15.76 -58.28 -6.12
C CYS A 28 -15.34 -59.13 -4.91
N GLN A 29 -15.28 -58.51 -3.74
CA GLN A 29 -15.61 -59.22 -2.50
C GLN A 29 -16.50 -58.35 -1.63
N THR A 30 -17.74 -58.80 -1.51
CA THR A 30 -18.72 -58.38 -0.54
C THR A 30 -18.30 -58.80 0.86
N ASN A 31 -18.30 -57.86 1.80
CA ASN A 31 -18.62 -58.20 3.18
C ASN A 31 -19.41 -57.05 3.81
N GLU A 32 -20.63 -57.42 4.21
CA GLU A 32 -21.60 -56.57 4.90
C GLU A 32 -21.19 -56.30 6.36
N LYS A 33 -21.76 -55.17 6.83
CA LYS A 33 -22.10 -54.78 8.21
C LYS A 33 -21.00 -53.98 8.98
N ASN A 34 -21.15 -52.67 9.07
CA ASN A 34 -21.77 -52.06 10.27
C ASN A 34 -21.99 -50.55 10.03
N ALA A 35 -23.16 -50.16 10.49
CA ALA A 35 -23.60 -48.79 10.58
C ALA A 35 -22.75 -47.98 11.56
N SER A 36 -22.51 -46.74 11.25
CA SER A 36 -22.75 -45.56 12.03
C SER A 36 -21.62 -44.51 11.93
N ASN A 37 -22.06 -43.30 11.91
CA ASN A 37 -21.40 -42.00 12.08
C ASN A 37 -20.74 -41.37 10.85
N GLY A 38 -21.54 -40.47 10.28
CA GLY A 38 -21.06 -39.34 9.50
C GLY A 38 -20.06 -38.54 10.30
N THR A 39 -18.81 -38.57 9.87
CA THR A 39 -17.82 -37.60 10.26
C THR A 39 -17.71 -36.63 9.09
N GLU A 40 -18.40 -35.52 9.20
CA GLU A 40 -18.04 -34.33 8.43
C GLU A 40 -16.58 -34.03 8.69
N SER A 41 -15.76 -34.23 7.66
CA SER A 41 -14.38 -33.76 7.65
C SER A 41 -14.42 -32.23 7.53
N SER A 42 -14.63 -31.58 8.66
CA SER A 42 -14.32 -30.16 8.80
C SER A 42 -12.80 -30.03 8.67
N LEU A 43 -12.35 -29.52 7.54
CA LEU A 43 -11.00 -29.00 7.41
C LEU A 43 -10.80 -28.01 8.57
N PRO A 44 -9.71 -28.11 9.35
CA PRO A 44 -9.42 -27.08 10.32
C PRO A 44 -9.12 -25.82 9.52
N VAL A 45 -10.02 -24.85 9.58
CA VAL A 45 -9.67 -23.45 9.34
C VAL A 45 -8.69 -23.14 10.46
N SER A 46 -7.42 -23.20 10.14
CA SER A 46 -6.36 -22.68 10.99
C SER A 46 -6.55 -21.16 10.98
N SER A 47 -7.36 -20.66 11.88
CA SER A 47 -7.23 -19.29 12.32
C SER A 47 -5.88 -19.24 13.03
N GLU A 48 -4.84 -18.80 12.33
CA GLU A 48 -3.64 -18.34 12.99
C GLU A 48 -4.06 -17.24 13.94
N ASN A 49 -4.21 -17.61 15.21
CA ASN A 49 -4.32 -16.67 16.31
C ASN A 49 -2.96 -15.99 16.41
N THR A 50 -2.71 -14.99 15.58
CA THR A 50 -1.57 -14.09 15.74
C THR A 50 -1.83 -13.35 17.05
N SER A 51 -1.12 -13.76 18.11
CA SER A 51 -1.18 -13.03 19.38
C SER A 51 -0.60 -11.64 19.12
N VAL A 52 -1.39 -10.60 19.35
CA VAL A 52 -0.97 -9.20 19.21
C VAL A 52 0.01 -8.89 20.35
N GLU A 53 1.18 -8.35 20.04
CA GLU A 53 2.13 -7.86 21.03
C GLU A 53 1.72 -6.48 21.52
N PHE A 54 1.38 -5.61 20.55
CA PHE A 54 0.91 -4.27 20.86
C PHE A 54 0.07 -3.69 19.73
N ARG A 55 -0.74 -2.73 20.11
CA ARG A 55 -1.54 -1.90 19.23
C ARG A 55 -1.05 -0.46 19.32
N LEU A 56 -0.58 0.08 18.22
CA LEU A 56 -0.25 1.50 18.10
C LEU A 56 -1.50 2.28 17.67
N VAL A 57 -1.87 3.28 18.44
CA VAL A 57 -2.95 4.21 18.11
C VAL A 57 -2.35 5.60 17.86
N ILE A 58 -2.65 6.19 16.70
CA ILE A 58 -2.28 7.58 16.38
C ILE A 58 -3.34 8.50 17.00
N ASP A 59 -2.95 9.26 18.01
CA ASP A 59 -3.83 10.22 18.71
C ASP A 59 -3.91 11.55 17.94
N GLU A 60 -2.77 12.02 17.43
CA GLU A 60 -2.64 13.26 16.68
C GLU A 60 -1.65 13.06 15.52
N GLY A 61 -1.96 13.62 14.37
CA GLY A 61 -1.06 13.56 13.24
C GLY A 61 -1.34 14.62 12.20
N SER A 62 -0.25 15.06 11.55
CA SER A 62 -0.32 15.96 10.41
C SER A 62 0.42 15.39 9.23
N ALA A 63 -0.08 15.65 8.04
CA ALA A 63 0.58 15.32 6.80
C ALA A 63 0.83 16.57 5.98
N ARG A 64 2.01 16.67 5.38
CA ARG A 64 2.32 17.73 4.42
C ARG A 64 3.06 17.15 3.23
N TYR A 65 2.94 17.78 2.08
CA TYR A 65 3.83 17.51 0.96
C TYR A 65 4.31 18.83 0.35
N GLU A 66 5.49 18.74 -0.25
CA GLU A 66 6.09 19.82 -1.01
C GLU A 66 6.20 19.39 -2.46
N VAL A 67 5.92 20.32 -3.38
CA VAL A 67 6.10 20.11 -4.81
C VAL A 67 6.73 21.35 -5.43
N GLN A 68 7.74 21.12 -6.27
CA GLN A 68 8.38 22.20 -6.99
C GLN A 68 7.46 22.69 -8.12
N GLU A 69 7.31 24.01 -8.21
CA GLU A 69 6.54 24.67 -9.28
C GLU A 69 7.30 25.85 -9.89
N GLU A 70 7.00 26.15 -11.13
CA GLU A 70 7.48 27.34 -11.81
C GLU A 70 6.34 28.34 -11.97
N LEU A 71 6.55 29.55 -11.48
CA LEU A 71 5.54 30.61 -11.53
C LEU A 71 5.87 31.64 -12.62
N LEU A 72 4.82 32.10 -13.30
CA LEU A 72 4.93 33.16 -14.30
C LEU A 72 5.45 34.45 -13.67
N GLY A 73 6.55 34.96 -14.17
CA GLY A 73 7.19 36.20 -13.74
C GLY A 73 8.14 36.05 -12.54
N ILE A 74 8.37 34.80 -12.08
CA ILE A 74 9.38 34.47 -11.08
C ILE A 74 10.43 33.64 -11.81
N GLY A 75 11.65 34.14 -11.95
CA GLY A 75 12.71 33.52 -12.76
C GLY A 75 13.41 32.31 -12.13
N PHE A 76 12.86 31.72 -11.07
CA PHE A 76 13.41 30.55 -10.38
C PHE A 76 12.28 29.67 -9.84
N PRO A 77 12.53 28.36 -9.63
CA PRO A 77 11.57 27.45 -9.05
C PRO A 77 11.15 27.84 -7.64
N THR A 78 9.89 27.63 -7.32
CA THR A 78 9.30 27.81 -5.99
C THR A 78 8.73 26.48 -5.48
N TYR A 79 8.36 26.42 -4.20
CA TYR A 79 7.75 25.24 -3.61
C TYR A 79 6.34 25.58 -3.13
N ALA A 80 5.38 24.76 -3.56
CA ALA A 80 4.06 24.74 -2.99
C ALA A 80 4.04 23.75 -1.84
N VAL A 81 3.57 24.20 -0.67
CA VAL A 81 3.39 23.36 0.51
C VAL A 81 1.89 23.18 0.74
N VAL A 82 1.46 21.94 0.90
CA VAL A 82 0.07 21.58 1.19
C VAL A 82 0.05 20.69 2.43
N SER A 83 -0.83 20.95 3.38
CA SER A 83 -0.88 20.22 4.65
C SER A 83 -2.28 19.98 5.16
N THR A 84 -2.40 19.00 6.05
CA THR A 84 -3.61 18.69 6.85
C THR A 84 -3.17 18.23 8.24
N ASP A 85 -3.99 18.49 9.26
CA ASP A 85 -3.81 17.94 10.61
C ASP A 85 -4.69 16.67 10.84
N GLY A 86 -5.31 16.18 9.79
CA GLY A 86 -6.20 15.03 9.83
C GLY A 86 -5.48 13.72 9.50
N VAL A 87 -4.56 13.28 10.34
CA VAL A 87 -3.95 11.94 10.25
C VAL A 87 -4.37 11.12 11.45
N THR A 88 -4.97 9.96 11.22
CA THR A 88 -5.40 9.01 12.25
C THR A 88 -5.00 7.60 11.84
N GLY A 89 -4.98 6.67 12.77
CA GLY A 89 -4.70 5.29 12.42
C GLY A 89 -4.46 4.37 13.60
N VAL A 90 -4.46 3.09 13.26
CA VAL A 90 -4.15 1.98 14.16
C VAL A 90 -3.22 1.02 13.42
N VAL A 91 -2.22 0.50 14.13
CA VAL A 91 -1.33 -0.56 13.62
C VAL A 91 -1.23 -1.66 14.67
N GLU A 92 -1.66 -2.87 14.30
CA GLU A 92 -1.56 -4.07 15.13
C GLU A 92 -0.28 -4.82 14.77
N VAL A 93 0.54 -5.08 15.78
CA VAL A 93 1.83 -5.76 15.63
C VAL A 93 1.83 -7.03 16.49
N GLY A 94 2.14 -8.15 15.86
CA GLY A 94 2.27 -9.44 16.53
C GLY A 94 3.57 -9.59 17.31
N VAL A 95 3.62 -10.57 18.20
CA VAL A 95 4.80 -10.89 19.04
C VAL A 95 6.05 -11.27 18.24
N ASP A 96 5.89 -11.65 16.99
CA ASP A 96 6.97 -11.93 16.05
C ASP A 96 7.38 -10.72 15.18
N GLY A 97 6.76 -9.56 15.42
CA GLY A 97 6.99 -8.33 14.66
C GLY A 97 6.23 -8.26 13.34
N THR A 98 5.35 -9.21 13.04
CA THR A 98 4.46 -9.15 11.89
C THR A 98 3.36 -8.12 12.09
N ILE A 99 2.88 -7.53 10.98
CA ILE A 99 1.73 -6.62 11.00
C ILE A 99 0.46 -7.38 10.63
N ASP A 100 -0.58 -7.25 11.44
CA ASP A 100 -1.93 -7.66 11.02
C ASP A 100 -2.52 -6.57 10.11
N SER A 101 -2.37 -6.75 8.80
CA SER A 101 -2.85 -5.79 7.80
C SER A 101 -4.37 -5.67 7.75
N ALA A 102 -5.12 -6.68 8.25
CA ALA A 102 -6.57 -6.64 8.27
C ALA A 102 -7.10 -5.73 9.40
N LEU A 103 -6.30 -5.55 10.45
CA LEU A 103 -6.63 -4.73 11.61
C LEU A 103 -5.84 -3.40 11.64
N SER A 104 -4.99 -3.16 10.64
CA SER A 104 -4.11 -1.99 10.58
C SER A 104 -4.50 -1.06 9.43
N MET A 105 -4.65 0.22 9.75
CA MET A 105 -4.93 1.25 8.75
C MET A 105 -4.48 2.62 9.28
N ILE A 106 -3.89 3.41 8.40
CA ILE A 106 -3.59 4.84 8.62
C ILE A 106 -4.34 5.63 7.55
N GLU A 107 -5.03 6.67 7.97
CA GLU A 107 -5.83 7.53 7.11
C GLU A 107 -5.34 8.98 7.16
N VAL A 108 -5.36 9.64 6.02
CA VAL A 108 -5.06 11.06 5.87
C VAL A 108 -6.28 11.75 5.28
N ASP A 109 -6.83 12.74 5.99
CA ASP A 109 -7.96 13.55 5.51
C ASP A 109 -7.50 14.48 4.38
N LEU A 110 -7.88 14.14 3.17
CA LEU A 110 -7.58 14.91 1.96
C LEU A 110 -8.55 16.11 1.78
N TRP A 111 -9.74 16.04 2.39
CA TRP A 111 -10.69 17.15 2.35
C TRP A 111 -10.19 18.35 3.15
N ALA A 112 -9.46 18.10 4.23
CA ALA A 112 -8.88 19.12 5.09
C ALA A 112 -7.56 19.73 4.56
N LEU A 113 -7.02 19.24 3.43
CA LEU A 113 -5.78 19.76 2.84
C LEU A 113 -5.89 21.25 2.50
N ARG A 114 -4.91 22.02 2.92
CA ARG A 114 -4.80 23.48 2.70
C ARG A 114 -3.38 23.86 2.30
N SER A 115 -3.30 24.93 1.51
CA SER A 115 -2.05 25.59 1.17
C SER A 115 -2.19 27.11 1.39
N ASP A 116 -1.19 27.87 0.96
CA ASP A 116 -1.20 29.33 0.95
C ASP A 116 -2.07 29.95 -0.17
N GLU A 117 -2.67 29.14 -1.05
CA GLU A 117 -3.43 29.61 -2.22
C GLU A 117 -4.76 28.83 -2.34
N GLU A 118 -5.88 29.46 -2.00
CA GLU A 118 -7.24 28.87 -2.06
C GLU A 118 -7.61 28.29 -3.43
N ARG A 119 -7.09 28.88 -4.51
CA ARG A 119 -7.37 28.38 -5.87
C ARG A 119 -6.66 27.05 -6.10
N ARG A 120 -5.47 26.88 -5.53
CA ARG A 120 -4.74 25.60 -5.53
C ARG A 120 -5.53 24.56 -4.75
N ASP A 121 -5.98 24.89 -3.55
CA ASP A 121 -6.79 24.02 -2.70
C ASP A 121 -8.05 23.56 -3.42
N GLY A 122 -8.79 24.51 -3.98
CA GLY A 122 -9.98 24.20 -4.75
C GLY A 122 -9.72 23.36 -6.00
N TYR A 123 -8.56 23.51 -6.65
CA TYR A 123 -8.17 22.64 -7.78
C TYR A 123 -7.81 21.23 -7.30
N LEU A 124 -7.01 21.12 -6.25
CA LEU A 124 -6.64 19.84 -5.64
C LEU A 124 -7.88 19.05 -5.24
N GLN A 125 -8.81 19.69 -4.53
CA GLN A 125 -10.03 19.04 -4.06
C GLN A 125 -10.93 18.56 -5.21
N ARG A 126 -11.16 19.39 -6.22
CA ARG A 126 -12.12 19.06 -7.28
C ARG A 126 -11.55 18.23 -8.42
N ASN A 127 -10.28 18.46 -8.79
CA ASN A 127 -9.72 17.92 -10.03
C ASN A 127 -8.64 16.87 -9.77
N THR A 128 -7.71 17.12 -8.84
CA THR A 128 -6.59 16.20 -8.58
C THR A 128 -7.05 15.04 -7.72
N LEU A 129 -7.59 15.32 -6.54
CA LEU A 129 -7.93 14.32 -5.52
C LEU A 129 -9.40 13.89 -5.54
N GLN A 130 -10.30 14.75 -6.05
CA GLN A 130 -11.75 14.50 -6.09
C GLN A 130 -12.30 14.15 -4.69
N THR A 131 -11.97 15.00 -3.71
CA THR A 131 -12.18 14.72 -2.28
C THR A 131 -13.65 14.56 -1.88
N ALA A 132 -14.60 15.03 -2.70
CA ALA A 132 -16.02 14.76 -2.49
C ALA A 132 -16.39 13.28 -2.66
N GLU A 133 -15.61 12.53 -3.45
CA GLU A 133 -15.77 11.09 -3.69
C GLU A 133 -14.73 10.28 -2.91
N TYR A 134 -13.51 10.80 -2.79
CA TYR A 134 -12.37 10.15 -2.13
C TYR A 134 -11.80 11.07 -1.02
N PRO A 135 -12.48 11.18 0.13
CA PRO A 135 -12.08 12.11 1.18
C PRO A 135 -10.77 11.76 1.89
N PHE A 136 -10.34 10.50 1.80
CA PHE A 136 -9.15 10.00 2.48
C PHE A 136 -8.14 9.38 1.51
N ALA A 137 -6.85 9.48 1.86
CA ALA A 137 -5.84 8.54 1.43
C ALA A 137 -5.64 7.52 2.56
N THR A 138 -5.50 6.24 2.20
CA THR A 138 -5.36 5.16 3.16
C THR A 138 -4.06 4.40 2.94
N LEU A 139 -3.36 4.09 4.02
CA LEU A 139 -2.19 3.21 4.01
C LEU A 139 -2.52 1.98 4.83
N ILE A 140 -2.45 0.81 4.22
CA ILE A 140 -2.53 -0.49 4.88
C ILE A 140 -1.11 -1.00 5.09
N PRO A 141 -0.58 -0.96 6.33
CA PRO A 141 0.74 -1.49 6.65
C PRO A 141 0.81 -2.99 6.39
N LYS A 142 1.94 -3.47 5.87
CA LYS A 142 2.17 -4.89 5.55
C LYS A 142 3.39 -5.46 6.26
N GLN A 143 4.48 -4.72 6.25
CA GLN A 143 5.76 -5.22 6.70
C GLN A 143 6.62 -4.11 7.28
N ILE A 144 7.32 -4.42 8.36
CA ILE A 144 8.39 -3.60 8.91
C ILE A 144 9.73 -4.24 8.52
N SER A 145 10.68 -3.41 8.10
CA SER A 145 12.05 -3.83 7.78
C SER A 145 13.05 -2.81 8.32
N GLY A 146 14.35 -3.18 8.31
CA GLY A 146 15.41 -2.32 8.82
C GLY A 146 15.54 -2.31 10.35
N HIS A 147 14.67 -3.02 11.07
CA HIS A 147 14.78 -3.29 12.49
C HIS A 147 14.97 -4.81 12.70
N SER A 148 15.88 -5.18 13.58
CA SER A 148 16.16 -6.58 13.91
C SER A 148 15.95 -6.82 15.41
N GLY A 149 15.10 -7.79 15.76
CA GLY A 149 14.75 -8.14 17.12
C GLY A 149 13.44 -7.49 17.61
N PRO A 150 13.08 -7.68 18.89
CA PRO A 150 11.87 -7.11 19.44
C PRO A 150 11.91 -5.58 19.42
N PHE A 151 10.75 -4.95 19.28
CA PHE A 151 10.67 -3.50 19.34
C PHE A 151 11.16 -2.97 20.68
N PRO A 152 11.94 -1.87 20.69
CA PRO A 152 12.42 -1.28 21.92
C PRO A 152 11.23 -0.82 22.78
N SER A 153 11.34 -0.97 24.10
CA SER A 153 10.34 -0.45 25.01
C SER A 153 10.48 1.06 25.28
N ASN A 154 11.65 1.63 24.99
CA ASN A 154 11.94 3.06 25.08
C ASN A 154 13.11 3.41 24.16
N GLY A 155 13.15 4.67 23.74
CA GLY A 155 14.24 5.25 22.95
C GLY A 155 13.87 5.55 21.52
N SER A 156 14.84 6.04 20.77
CA SER A 156 14.65 6.39 19.35
C SER A 156 15.07 5.23 18.46
N PHE A 157 14.32 4.98 17.41
CA PHE A 157 14.61 3.94 16.43
C PHE A 157 14.14 4.31 15.03
N ILE A 158 14.80 3.70 14.06
CA ILE A 158 14.53 3.92 12.63
C ILE A 158 14.12 2.58 12.03
N PHE A 159 13.10 2.61 11.17
CA PHE A 159 12.66 1.45 10.43
C PHE A 159 12.00 1.87 9.10
N HIS A 160 11.80 0.90 8.22
CA HIS A 160 11.04 1.07 7.00
C HIS A 160 9.72 0.31 7.12
N LEU A 161 8.64 0.97 6.73
CA LEU A 161 7.32 0.37 6.64
C LEU A 161 6.94 0.21 5.17
N ILE A 162 6.64 -1.00 4.76
CA ILE A 162 6.08 -1.29 3.44
C ILE A 162 4.57 -1.47 3.61
N GLY A 163 3.79 -0.82 2.77
CA GLY A 163 2.34 -0.91 2.82
C GLY A 163 1.68 -0.48 1.52
N ASP A 164 0.41 -0.81 1.40
CA ASP A 164 -0.44 -0.41 0.28
C ASP A 164 -1.02 0.98 0.53
N LEU A 165 -0.52 1.97 -0.19
CA LEU A 165 -1.08 3.32 -0.21
C LEU A 165 -2.15 3.40 -1.29
N THR A 166 -3.34 3.82 -0.91
CA THR A 166 -4.45 4.09 -1.83
C THR A 166 -4.74 5.58 -1.86
N ILE A 167 -4.69 6.17 -3.05
CA ILE A 167 -5.14 7.54 -3.31
C ILE A 167 -6.20 7.47 -4.39
N ARG A 168 -7.41 7.97 -4.09
CA ARG A 168 -8.60 7.76 -4.91
C ARG A 168 -8.88 6.25 -5.10
N ASN A 169 -8.85 5.79 -6.35
CA ASN A 169 -9.08 4.40 -6.74
C ASN A 169 -7.81 3.67 -7.20
N VAL A 170 -6.63 4.22 -6.91
CA VAL A 170 -5.34 3.61 -7.28
C VAL A 170 -4.58 3.22 -6.02
N THR A 171 -4.19 1.96 -5.94
CA THR A 171 -3.38 1.40 -4.85
C THR A 171 -1.98 1.07 -5.36
N LYS A 172 -0.97 1.45 -4.59
CA LYS A 172 0.45 1.13 -4.85
C LYS A 172 1.11 0.68 -3.56
N GLU A 173 1.98 -0.30 -3.68
CA GLU A 173 2.89 -0.64 -2.60
C GLU A 173 3.99 0.40 -2.51
N ILE A 174 4.14 1.02 -1.35
CA ILE A 174 5.08 2.12 -1.08
C ILE A 174 5.88 1.79 0.17
N SER A 175 7.16 2.17 0.15
CA SER A 175 8.04 2.13 1.31
C SER A 175 8.11 3.50 1.97
N TRP A 176 8.00 3.52 3.29
CA TRP A 176 8.10 4.70 4.13
C TRP A 176 9.28 4.60 5.07
N ASP A 177 10.04 5.66 5.21
CA ASP A 177 11.12 5.79 6.17
C ASP A 177 10.59 6.41 7.46
N PHE A 178 10.68 5.68 8.57
CA PHE A 178 10.22 6.12 9.88
C PHE A 178 11.38 6.45 10.79
N VAL A 179 11.28 7.59 11.46
CA VAL A 179 12.12 7.97 12.60
C VAL A 179 11.20 8.21 13.78
N THR A 180 11.35 7.42 14.83
CA THR A 180 10.42 7.39 15.96
C THR A 180 11.15 7.53 17.29
N ASP A 181 10.44 8.06 18.28
CA ASP A 181 10.84 8.11 19.69
C ASP A 181 9.72 7.53 20.55
N LEU A 182 10.04 6.53 21.36
CA LEU A 182 9.11 5.87 22.27
C LEU A 182 9.51 6.14 23.71
N ARG A 183 8.57 6.61 24.55
CA ARG A 183 8.75 6.87 25.98
C ARG A 183 7.48 6.57 26.74
N ASP A 184 7.56 5.66 27.70
CA ASP A 184 6.44 5.34 28.58
C ASP A 184 5.14 5.07 27.81
N GLU A 185 5.21 4.20 26.79
CA GLU A 185 4.12 3.84 25.88
C GLU A 185 3.58 4.99 25.00
N ARG A 186 4.20 6.18 25.08
CA ARG A 186 3.94 7.27 24.14
C ARG A 186 4.95 7.21 23.00
N ILE A 187 4.43 7.21 21.77
CA ILE A 187 5.25 7.23 20.57
C ILE A 187 5.02 8.53 19.81
N SER A 188 6.08 9.07 19.26
CA SER A 188 6.01 10.16 18.31
C SER A 188 7.04 9.96 17.23
N GLY A 189 6.83 10.57 16.06
CA GLY A 189 7.78 10.40 14.98
C GLY A 189 7.40 11.11 13.72
N GLU A 190 8.23 10.83 12.72
CA GLU A 190 8.10 11.33 11.38
C GLU A 190 8.21 10.16 10.41
N ALA A 191 7.35 10.14 9.41
CA ALA A 191 7.42 9.22 8.29
C ALA A 191 7.59 10.00 6.98
N ARG A 192 8.48 9.52 6.11
CA ARG A 192 8.77 10.12 4.80
C ARG A 192 8.68 9.09 3.69
N THR A 193 8.20 9.52 2.55
CA THR A 193 8.24 8.74 1.31
C THR A 193 8.32 9.66 0.11
N GLU A 194 8.37 9.04 -1.07
CA GLU A 194 8.37 9.75 -2.35
C GLU A 194 7.60 8.94 -3.38
N PHE A 195 6.78 9.64 -4.15
CA PHE A 195 6.07 9.09 -5.31
C PHE A 195 5.72 10.21 -6.30
N SER A 196 5.14 9.88 -7.44
CA SER A 196 4.72 10.84 -8.44
C SER A 196 3.20 10.97 -8.53
N PHE A 197 2.70 12.10 -9.07
CA PHE A 197 1.29 12.22 -9.45
C PHE A 197 0.88 11.12 -10.43
N SER A 198 1.78 10.76 -11.35
CA SER A 198 1.54 9.73 -12.36
C SER A 198 1.40 8.32 -11.76
N ASP A 199 2.07 8.01 -10.63
CA ASP A 199 1.93 6.72 -9.95
C ASP A 199 0.49 6.42 -9.53
N PHE A 200 -0.24 7.47 -9.13
CA PHE A 200 -1.62 7.38 -8.70
C PHE A 200 -2.63 7.92 -9.73
N SER A 201 -2.20 8.08 -10.98
CA SER A 201 -3.04 8.64 -12.05
C SER A 201 -3.67 9.99 -11.69
N LEU A 202 -2.97 10.80 -10.92
CA LEU A 202 -3.41 12.12 -10.48
C LEU A 202 -3.08 13.17 -11.52
N THR A 203 -4.01 14.09 -11.73
CA THR A 203 -3.77 15.26 -12.59
C THR A 203 -3.01 16.32 -11.81
N ARG A 204 -1.84 16.73 -12.30
CA ARG A 204 -1.07 17.82 -11.71
C ARG A 204 -1.88 19.13 -11.70
N PRO A 205 -1.80 19.92 -10.63
CA PRO A 205 -2.50 21.19 -10.55
C PRO A 205 -2.14 22.13 -11.71
N LYS A 206 -3.18 22.67 -12.36
CA LYS A 206 -3.07 23.69 -13.43
C LYS A 206 -3.81 24.92 -12.98
N VAL A 207 -3.10 25.83 -12.32
CA VAL A 207 -3.66 27.11 -11.90
C VAL A 207 -3.04 28.26 -12.66
N ARG A 208 -3.80 29.35 -12.78
CA ARG A 208 -3.32 30.55 -13.50
C ARG A 208 -2.04 31.06 -12.83
N ARG A 209 -1.00 31.29 -13.59
CA ARG A 209 0.36 31.70 -13.18
C ARG A 209 1.33 30.54 -12.85
N VAL A 210 0.88 29.32 -12.77
CA VAL A 210 1.78 28.16 -12.67
C VAL A 210 2.11 27.69 -14.08
N LEU A 211 3.39 27.73 -14.45
CA LEU A 211 3.91 27.29 -15.75
C LEU A 211 4.09 25.79 -15.78
N SER A 212 4.65 25.24 -14.70
CA SER A 212 4.86 23.81 -14.52
C SER A 212 4.78 23.41 -13.06
N VAL A 213 4.41 22.16 -12.83
CA VAL A 213 4.45 21.46 -11.53
C VAL A 213 5.24 20.18 -11.74
N GLU A 214 6.25 19.96 -10.93
CA GLU A 214 7.02 18.72 -10.95
C GLU A 214 6.12 17.52 -10.67
N ASP A 215 6.42 16.37 -11.29
CA ASP A 215 5.63 15.15 -11.07
C ASP A 215 5.90 14.49 -9.72
N ARG A 216 7.00 14.85 -9.08
CA ARG A 216 7.48 14.30 -7.82
C ARG A 216 6.79 14.92 -6.61
N ILE A 217 6.32 14.09 -5.70
CA ILE A 217 5.70 14.47 -4.43
C ILE A 217 6.51 13.83 -3.30
N GLN A 218 6.82 14.60 -2.26
CA GLN A 218 7.54 14.13 -1.07
C GLN A 218 6.66 14.35 0.17
N PRO A 219 5.80 13.40 0.52
CA PRO A 219 5.00 13.50 1.72
C PRO A 219 5.83 13.30 2.97
N ILE A 220 5.49 14.07 4.00
CA ILE A 220 6.01 13.95 5.35
C ILE A 220 4.81 13.87 6.29
N ILE A 221 4.80 12.86 7.15
CA ILE A 221 3.78 12.69 8.19
C ILE A 221 4.47 12.85 9.54
N HIS A 222 3.97 13.75 10.37
CA HIS A 222 4.30 13.80 11.78
C HIS A 222 3.15 13.19 12.57
N PHE A 223 3.46 12.38 13.56
CA PHE A 223 2.45 11.73 14.37
C PHE A 223 2.88 11.63 15.84
N SER A 224 1.88 11.60 16.71
CA SER A 224 2.02 11.18 18.09
C SER A 224 0.87 10.25 18.46
N GLY A 225 1.13 9.35 19.39
CA GLY A 225 0.17 8.34 19.77
C GLY A 225 0.63 7.56 21.00
N HIS A 226 -0.05 6.45 21.23
CA HIS A 226 0.28 5.56 22.33
C HIS A 226 0.25 4.09 21.90
N ILE A 227 0.92 3.29 22.69
CA ILE A 227 0.98 1.83 22.54
C ILE A 227 0.12 1.18 23.61
N GLU A 228 -0.84 0.37 23.19
CA GLU A 228 -1.62 -0.52 24.02
C GLU A 228 -0.98 -1.91 23.95
N ARG A 229 -0.48 -2.45 25.09
CA ARG A 229 0.05 -3.81 25.16
C ARG A 229 -1.05 -4.76 25.60
N GLN A 230 -1.11 -5.94 24.98
CA GLN A 230 -2.07 -6.99 25.32
C GLN A 230 -1.40 -8.12 26.10
#